data_afd718ff1032884f55e0021f84a5e02c
#
_entry.id   afd718ff1032884f55e0021f84a5e02c
#
_cell.length_a   1.000
_cell.length_b   1.000
_cell.length_c   1.000
_cell.angle_alpha   90.00
_cell.angle_beta   90.00
_cell.angle_gamma   90.00
#
_symmetry.space_group_name_H-M   'P 1'
#
loop_
_entity.id
_entity.type
_entity.pdbx_description
1 polymer ?
#
loop_
_entity_poly.entity_id
_entity_poly.type
_entity_poly.pdbx_seq_one_letter_code
_entity_poly.pdbx_strand_id
1 'polypeptide(L)'
;VTTNTIMWANDIDKATSIQPGDSLVILPVAGVQHEVKSGDTMASIVKKYDGNLEEILAYNQLDSADELAVGDTLIIPGGALHSAPVRVAQSARPVSVSGATSASGAGFVHPAPGSIKTQGIHGYNAVDLAGGHGSAIRAAASGEVIVSKSSGWNGGYGRYIVVRHPNGTQTLYAHLSSNAVGVGAYVSAGEVIGGMGNTGRSTGTHLHFEVRGARNPF
;
A
#
# COMPACT_ATOMS: atom_id res chain seq x y z
N VAL A 1 8.58 10.60 5.03
CA VAL A 1 8.42 10.11 6.43
C VAL A 1 7.07 10.58 6.92
N THR A 2 6.28 9.70 7.52
CA THR A 2 4.94 10.01 8.07
C THR A 2 5.03 10.29 9.57
N THR A 3 4.02 10.97 10.13
CA THR A 3 3.89 11.16 11.58
C THR A 3 3.94 9.82 12.33
N ASN A 4 3.25 8.79 11.81
CA ASN A 4 3.25 7.45 12.40
C ASN A 4 4.65 6.83 12.41
N THR A 5 5.43 6.99 11.34
CA THR A 5 6.81 6.50 11.27
C THR A 5 7.68 7.14 12.37
N ILE A 6 7.54 8.46 12.60
CA ILE A 6 8.25 9.15 13.67
C ILE A 6 7.82 8.62 15.04
N MET A 7 6.51 8.47 15.26
CA MET A 7 5.98 7.95 16.51
C MET A 7 6.49 6.52 16.80
N TRP A 8 6.45 5.64 15.82
CA TRP A 8 6.90 4.25 15.97
C TRP A 8 8.41 4.13 16.19
N ALA A 9 9.21 4.95 15.51
CA ALA A 9 10.67 4.94 15.68
C ALA A 9 11.13 5.45 17.06
N ASN A 10 10.22 6.06 17.81
CA ASN A 10 10.50 6.66 19.12
C ASN A 10 9.63 6.10 20.25
N ASP A 11 8.89 5.00 20.01
CA ASP A 11 7.95 4.39 20.98
C ASP A 11 6.92 5.37 21.54
N ILE A 12 6.44 6.30 20.70
CA ILE A 12 5.49 7.35 21.08
C ILE A 12 4.07 6.90 20.67
N ASP A 13 3.19 6.73 21.64
CA ASP A 13 1.79 6.34 21.38
C ASP A 13 0.90 7.47 20.85
N LYS A 14 1.23 8.73 21.21
CA LYS A 14 0.43 9.90 20.83
C LYS A 14 1.35 11.05 20.42
N ALA A 15 1.06 11.67 19.27
CA ALA A 15 1.82 12.82 18.79
C ALA A 15 1.84 14.01 19.77
N THR A 16 0.80 14.11 20.63
CA THR A 16 0.70 15.16 21.68
C THR A 16 1.68 14.94 22.83
N SER A 17 2.35 13.80 22.91
CA SER A 17 3.38 13.54 23.93
C SER A 17 4.73 14.16 23.60
N ILE A 18 4.93 14.62 22.36
CA ILE A 18 6.18 15.25 21.91
C ILE A 18 6.26 16.67 22.46
N GLN A 19 7.38 17.01 23.10
CA GLN A 19 7.62 18.32 23.68
C GLN A 19 8.79 19.04 23.00
N PRO A 20 8.81 20.37 22.99
CA PRO A 20 9.97 21.14 22.55
C PRO A 20 11.22 20.76 23.35
N GLY A 21 12.27 20.35 22.66
CA GLY A 21 13.54 19.86 23.25
C GLY A 21 13.70 18.35 23.18
N ASP A 22 12.67 17.57 22.84
CA ASP A 22 12.79 16.13 22.65
C ASP A 22 13.66 15.80 21.44
N SER A 23 14.55 14.82 21.57
CA SER A 23 15.31 14.27 20.47
C SER A 23 14.52 13.14 19.82
N LEU A 24 14.18 13.28 18.54
CA LEU A 24 13.42 12.28 17.80
C LEU A 24 14.28 11.57 16.77
N VAL A 25 14.18 10.25 16.71
CA VAL A 25 14.74 9.43 15.64
C VAL A 25 13.86 9.61 14.41
N ILE A 26 14.44 10.10 13.31
CA ILE A 26 13.76 10.25 12.04
C ILE A 26 14.31 9.19 11.08
N LEU A 27 13.51 8.18 10.75
CA LEU A 27 13.91 7.19 9.76
C LEU A 27 14.00 7.84 8.37
N PRO A 28 14.95 7.43 7.53
CA PRO A 28 15.12 8.00 6.19
C PRO A 28 14.01 7.60 5.22
N VAL A 29 13.18 6.62 5.59
CA VAL A 29 12.01 6.15 4.84
C VAL A 29 10.78 6.05 5.74
N ALA A 30 9.60 6.08 5.14
CA ALA A 30 8.37 5.73 5.84
C ALA A 30 8.38 4.22 6.14
N GLY A 31 8.24 3.83 7.41
CA GLY A 31 8.30 2.42 7.82
C GLY A 31 8.40 2.27 9.33
N VAL A 32 8.74 1.07 9.75
CA VAL A 32 8.92 0.70 11.16
C VAL A 32 10.35 0.22 11.38
N GLN A 33 10.92 0.55 12.53
CA GLN A 33 12.15 -0.05 13.03
C GLN A 33 11.80 -1.24 13.90
N HIS A 34 12.46 -2.37 13.71
CA HIS A 34 12.29 -3.61 14.51
C HIS A 34 13.64 -4.12 15.00
N GLU A 35 13.75 -4.33 16.29
CA GLU A 35 14.88 -5.07 16.89
C GLU A 35 14.56 -6.57 16.86
N VAL A 36 15.45 -7.35 16.23
CA VAL A 36 15.31 -8.80 16.05
C VAL A 36 15.42 -9.49 17.41
N LYS A 37 14.37 -10.23 17.78
CA LYS A 37 14.30 -10.98 19.04
C LYS A 37 14.51 -12.47 18.81
N SER A 38 14.85 -13.18 19.88
CA SER A 38 14.96 -14.65 19.84
C SER A 38 13.64 -15.28 19.36
N GLY A 39 13.71 -16.07 18.28
CA GLY A 39 12.54 -16.67 17.63
C GLY A 39 11.94 -15.87 16.49
N ASP A 40 12.41 -14.66 16.22
CA ASP A 40 12.03 -13.94 15.02
C ASP A 40 12.63 -14.58 13.78
N THR A 41 11.85 -14.59 12.72
CA THR A 41 12.28 -14.95 11.37
C THR A 41 11.89 -13.83 10.43
N MET A 42 12.59 -13.68 9.31
CA MET A 42 12.22 -12.67 8.32
C MET A 42 10.73 -12.80 7.91
N ALA A 43 10.24 -14.02 7.73
CA ALA A 43 8.84 -14.27 7.41
C ALA A 43 7.87 -13.80 8.51
N SER A 44 8.24 -13.97 9.80
CA SER A 44 7.41 -13.49 10.92
C SER A 44 7.40 -11.96 11.01
N ILE A 45 8.55 -11.32 10.76
CA ILE A 45 8.71 -9.86 10.75
C ILE A 45 7.92 -9.23 9.58
N VAL A 46 8.09 -9.76 8.37
CA VAL A 46 7.32 -9.38 7.17
C VAL A 46 5.81 -9.42 7.46
N LYS A 47 5.33 -10.53 8.03
CA LYS A 47 3.92 -10.70 8.38
C LYS A 47 3.46 -9.76 9.49
N LYS A 48 4.28 -9.53 10.49
CA LYS A 48 3.96 -8.68 11.66
C LYS A 48 3.75 -7.22 11.27
N TYR A 49 4.57 -6.72 10.34
CA TYR A 49 4.58 -5.31 9.95
C TYR A 49 3.99 -5.04 8.57
N ASP A 50 3.45 -6.08 7.91
CA ASP A 50 2.97 -5.98 6.52
C ASP A 50 4.02 -5.41 5.57
N GLY A 51 5.29 -5.79 5.82
CA GLY A 51 6.45 -5.32 5.07
C GLY A 51 6.68 -6.13 3.80
N ASN A 52 7.54 -5.63 2.91
CA ASN A 52 8.01 -6.34 1.73
C ASN A 52 9.37 -6.97 1.99
N LEU A 53 9.50 -8.30 1.81
CA LEU A 53 10.75 -9.03 2.06
C LEU A 53 11.93 -8.46 1.24
N GLU A 54 11.74 -8.26 -0.06
CA GLU A 54 12.80 -7.77 -0.95
C GLU A 54 13.24 -6.35 -0.58
N GLU A 55 12.27 -5.48 -0.21
CA GLU A 55 12.57 -4.13 0.25
C GLU A 55 13.30 -4.12 1.60
N ILE A 56 12.90 -5.01 2.51
CA ILE A 56 13.58 -5.15 3.81
C ILE A 56 15.02 -5.61 3.60
N LEU A 57 15.24 -6.65 2.80
CA LEU A 57 16.58 -7.17 2.49
C LEU A 57 17.44 -6.08 1.82
N ALA A 58 16.94 -5.47 0.75
CA ALA A 58 17.66 -4.45 0.00
C ALA A 58 17.99 -3.21 0.84
N TYR A 59 17.05 -2.77 1.69
CA TYR A 59 17.25 -1.57 2.51
C TYR A 59 18.25 -1.81 3.65
N ASN A 60 18.22 -2.99 4.24
CA ASN A 60 19.12 -3.37 5.33
C ASN A 60 20.44 -4.01 4.84
N GLN A 61 20.68 -4.05 3.52
CA GLN A 61 21.87 -4.61 2.89
C GLN A 61 22.09 -6.10 3.27
N LEU A 62 21.00 -6.87 3.36
CA LEU A 62 21.02 -8.30 3.62
C LEU A 62 20.91 -9.06 2.31
N ASP A 63 21.80 -10.03 2.10
CA ASP A 63 21.79 -10.86 0.89
C ASP A 63 20.74 -11.98 0.96
N SER A 64 20.38 -12.41 2.19
CA SER A 64 19.39 -13.45 2.41
C SER A 64 18.57 -13.24 3.68
N ALA A 65 17.41 -13.91 3.75
CA ALA A 65 16.52 -13.90 4.92
C ALA A 65 17.12 -14.62 6.15
N ASP A 66 18.17 -15.41 5.96
CA ASP A 66 18.81 -16.21 7.01
C ASP A 66 19.94 -15.46 7.74
N GLU A 67 20.28 -14.24 7.29
CA GLU A 67 21.34 -13.41 7.88
C GLU A 67 20.91 -12.64 9.14
N LEU A 68 19.70 -12.90 9.66
CA LEU A 68 19.18 -12.25 10.86
C LEU A 68 19.92 -12.72 12.12
N ALA A 69 20.52 -11.77 12.85
CA ALA A 69 21.04 -12.01 14.18
C ALA A 69 20.15 -11.37 15.25
N VAL A 70 20.00 -12.03 16.39
CA VAL A 70 19.27 -11.48 17.55
C VAL A 70 20.00 -10.22 18.03
N GLY A 71 19.26 -9.12 18.14
CA GLY A 71 19.78 -7.80 18.47
C GLY A 71 19.99 -6.88 17.26
N ASP A 72 19.87 -7.41 16.04
CA ASP A 72 19.94 -6.57 14.84
C ASP A 72 18.74 -5.61 14.78
N THR A 73 19.00 -4.43 14.27
CA THR A 73 17.96 -3.44 14.02
C THR A 73 17.59 -3.43 12.55
N LEU A 74 16.37 -3.88 12.23
CA LEU A 74 15.83 -3.86 10.88
C LEU A 74 14.95 -2.65 10.64
N ILE A 75 15.17 -1.99 9.51
CA ILE A 75 14.21 -1.00 8.99
C ILE A 75 13.29 -1.72 8.00
N ILE A 76 11.99 -1.58 8.23
CA ILE A 76 10.94 -2.20 7.43
C ILE A 76 10.25 -1.10 6.62
N PRO A 77 10.71 -0.83 5.38
CA PRO A 77 10.12 0.18 4.53
C PRO A 77 8.63 -0.12 4.29
N GLY A 78 7.79 0.90 4.36
CA GLY A 78 6.34 0.73 4.19
C GLY A 78 5.64 -0.05 5.28
N GLY A 79 6.37 -0.62 6.24
CA GLY A 79 5.79 -1.40 7.35
C GLY A 79 4.88 -0.56 8.25
N ALA A 80 3.89 -1.20 8.87
CA ALA A 80 2.96 -0.60 9.82
C ALA A 80 2.82 -1.46 11.07
N LEU A 81 2.74 -0.82 12.24
CA LEU A 81 2.35 -1.48 13.47
C LEU A 81 0.82 -1.69 13.46
N HIS A 82 0.40 -2.94 13.35
CA HIS A 82 -1.00 -3.30 13.55
C HIS A 82 -1.30 -3.32 15.04
N SER A 83 -1.82 -2.21 15.57
CA SER A 83 -2.50 -2.26 16.87
C SER A 83 -3.70 -3.19 16.74
N ALA A 84 -3.85 -4.15 17.67
CA ALA A 84 -5.01 -5.02 17.69
C ALA A 84 -6.31 -4.18 17.62
N PRO A 85 -7.33 -4.61 16.87
CA PRO A 85 -8.52 -3.80 16.65
C PRO A 85 -9.21 -3.50 17.97
N VAL A 86 -9.18 -2.24 18.37
CA VAL A 86 -10.06 -1.73 19.41
C VAL A 86 -11.47 -1.81 18.83
N ARG A 87 -12.31 -2.68 19.39
CA ARG A 87 -13.75 -2.70 19.08
C ARG A 87 -14.35 -1.38 19.54
N VAL A 88 -14.40 -0.40 18.66
CA VAL A 88 -15.28 0.76 18.85
C VAL A 88 -16.67 0.33 18.44
N ALA A 89 -17.59 0.32 19.41
CA ALA A 89 -19.00 0.15 19.15
C ALA A 89 -19.47 1.26 18.20
N GLN A 90 -19.83 0.87 16.98
CA GLN A 90 -20.38 1.80 16.01
C GLN A 90 -21.86 2.04 16.28
N SER A 91 -22.16 3.24 16.75
CA SER A 91 -23.47 3.86 16.57
C SER A 91 -23.35 4.91 15.48
N ALA A 92 -23.63 4.56 14.25
CA ALA A 92 -23.88 5.53 13.18
C ALA A 92 -24.94 4.97 12.22
N ARG A 93 -26.03 5.71 12.08
CA ARG A 93 -27.16 5.46 11.19
C ARG A 93 -26.72 5.56 9.72
N PRO A 94 -27.25 4.72 8.81
CA PRO A 94 -26.93 4.82 7.40
C PRO A 94 -27.68 6.01 6.77
N VAL A 95 -26.93 6.85 6.06
CA VAL A 95 -27.50 7.80 5.08
C VAL A 95 -27.57 7.06 3.75
N SER A 96 -28.78 6.81 3.28
CA SER A 96 -29.03 6.21 1.97
C SER A 96 -28.74 7.24 0.89
N VAL A 97 -27.73 6.96 0.04
CA VAL A 97 -27.58 7.59 -1.27
C VAL A 97 -27.86 6.53 -2.32
N SER A 98 -29.01 6.65 -2.96
CA SER A 98 -29.42 5.80 -4.07
C SER A 98 -28.66 6.19 -5.33
N GLY A 99 -28.03 5.20 -5.97
CA GLY A 99 -27.47 5.33 -7.32
C GLY A 99 -26.14 4.65 -7.51
N ALA A 100 -26.08 3.30 -7.51
CA ALA A 100 -24.92 2.59 -8.04
C ALA A 100 -25.38 1.27 -8.63
N THR A 101 -25.13 1.10 -9.91
CA THR A 101 -25.27 -0.13 -10.67
C THR A 101 -24.31 -1.21 -10.14
N SER A 102 -24.87 -2.34 -9.90
CA SER A 102 -24.33 -3.70 -9.66
C SER A 102 -22.82 -3.85 -9.52
N ALA A 103 -22.34 -4.03 -8.28
CA ALA A 103 -21.02 -4.53 -7.98
C ALA A 103 -21.14 -5.97 -7.45
N SER A 104 -20.55 -6.90 -8.14
CA SER A 104 -20.32 -8.27 -7.67
C SER A 104 -19.20 -8.25 -6.61
N GLY A 105 -19.52 -8.64 -5.38
CA GLY A 105 -18.54 -8.96 -4.32
C GLY A 105 -17.58 -7.84 -3.89
N ALA A 106 -17.87 -7.15 -2.79
CA ALA A 106 -17.05 -6.12 -2.14
C ALA A 106 -17.09 -4.69 -2.72
N GLY A 107 -17.98 -4.34 -3.65
CA GLY A 107 -18.20 -2.96 -4.07
C GLY A 107 -17.09 -2.34 -4.95
N PHE A 108 -16.15 -3.14 -5.48
CA PHE A 108 -15.12 -2.67 -6.40
C PHE A 108 -15.57 -2.77 -7.87
N VAL A 109 -15.33 -1.71 -8.65
CA VAL A 109 -15.44 -1.74 -10.11
C VAL A 109 -14.09 -2.12 -10.73
N HIS A 110 -14.13 -2.74 -11.92
CA HIS A 110 -12.92 -3.23 -12.59
C HIS A 110 -11.96 -2.06 -12.93
N PRO A 111 -10.69 -2.09 -12.46
CA PRO A 111 -9.76 -0.96 -12.57
C PRO A 111 -9.24 -0.75 -14.00
N ALA A 112 -9.29 -1.77 -14.85
CA ALA A 112 -8.82 -1.72 -16.23
C ALA A 112 -9.81 -2.44 -17.16
N PRO A 113 -10.98 -1.86 -17.49
CA PRO A 113 -11.97 -2.49 -18.35
C PRO A 113 -11.37 -2.88 -19.73
N GLY A 114 -11.63 -4.10 -20.17
CA GLY A 114 -11.10 -4.61 -21.43
C GLY A 114 -9.69 -5.19 -21.37
N SER A 115 -9.04 -5.20 -20.22
CA SER A 115 -7.76 -5.89 -20.01
C SER A 115 -7.96 -7.40 -19.84
N ILE A 116 -6.87 -8.16 -20.03
CA ILE A 116 -6.83 -9.61 -19.85
C ILE A 116 -6.05 -9.89 -18.56
N LYS A 117 -6.62 -10.69 -17.65
CA LYS A 117 -5.91 -11.14 -16.46
C LYS A 117 -4.80 -12.11 -16.87
N THR A 118 -3.55 -11.72 -16.67
CA THR A 118 -2.36 -12.52 -17.01
C THR A 118 -1.79 -13.27 -15.83
N GLN A 119 -1.98 -12.73 -14.61
CA GLN A 119 -1.59 -13.40 -13.38
C GLN A 119 -2.73 -13.30 -12.35
N GLY A 120 -3.07 -14.44 -11.75
CA GLY A 120 -4.04 -14.53 -10.64
C GLY A 120 -3.42 -14.00 -9.34
N ILE A 121 -4.14 -14.19 -8.22
CA ILE A 121 -3.72 -13.66 -6.91
C ILE A 121 -2.28 -14.05 -6.58
N HIS A 122 -1.45 -13.03 -6.37
CA HIS A 122 -0.04 -13.15 -5.98
C HIS A 122 0.36 -11.98 -5.08
N GLY A 123 1.59 -12.04 -4.51
CA GLY A 123 2.12 -10.96 -3.67
C GLY A 123 1.12 -10.50 -2.61
N TYR A 124 0.92 -9.20 -2.52
CA TYR A 124 -0.03 -8.58 -1.59
C TYR A 124 -1.47 -8.58 -2.09
N ASN A 125 -2.04 -9.78 -2.34
CA ASN A 125 -3.41 -9.89 -2.85
C ASN A 125 -3.60 -9.12 -4.16
N ALA A 126 -2.59 -9.21 -5.02
CA ALA A 126 -2.50 -8.55 -6.31
C ALA A 126 -3.01 -9.42 -7.45
N VAL A 127 -3.42 -8.80 -8.53
CA VAL A 127 -3.64 -9.42 -9.84
C VAL A 127 -2.96 -8.58 -10.91
N ASP A 128 -2.49 -9.22 -11.99
CA ASP A 128 -1.94 -8.53 -13.15
C ASP A 128 -2.92 -8.54 -14.31
N LEU A 129 -3.18 -7.34 -14.83
CA LEU A 129 -4.16 -7.06 -15.88
C LEU A 129 -3.44 -6.45 -17.08
N ALA A 130 -3.18 -7.24 -18.12
CA ALA A 130 -2.51 -6.77 -19.34
C ALA A 130 -3.46 -6.03 -20.28
N GLY A 131 -2.93 -4.98 -20.91
CA GLY A 131 -3.68 -4.16 -21.86
C GLY A 131 -2.77 -3.27 -22.71
N GLY A 132 -3.34 -2.35 -23.46
CA GLY A 132 -2.59 -1.41 -24.27
C GLY A 132 -1.87 -0.35 -23.42
N HIS A 133 -0.65 0.03 -23.84
CA HIS A 133 0.04 1.15 -23.19
C HIS A 133 -0.79 2.44 -23.25
N GLY A 134 -0.93 3.12 -22.12
CA GLY A 134 -1.76 4.32 -22.00
C GLY A 134 -3.25 4.04 -21.81
N SER A 135 -3.71 2.80 -21.83
CA SER A 135 -5.11 2.46 -21.52
C SER A 135 -5.53 3.03 -20.17
N ALA A 136 -6.76 3.54 -20.09
CA ALA A 136 -7.27 4.20 -18.90
C ALA A 136 -7.33 3.26 -17.70
N ILE A 137 -6.66 3.64 -16.62
CA ILE A 137 -6.75 3.01 -15.32
C ILE A 137 -7.73 3.80 -14.46
N ARG A 138 -8.66 3.09 -13.83
CA ARG A 138 -9.78 3.67 -13.08
C ARG A 138 -9.73 3.31 -11.61
N ALA A 139 -10.17 4.21 -10.75
CA ALA A 139 -10.34 3.95 -9.32
C ALA A 139 -11.37 2.82 -9.13
N ALA A 140 -10.97 1.74 -8.47
CA ALA A 140 -11.84 0.59 -8.22
C ALA A 140 -12.97 0.90 -7.23
N ALA A 141 -12.79 1.89 -6.36
CA ALA A 141 -13.81 2.43 -5.47
C ALA A 141 -13.54 3.91 -5.20
N SER A 142 -14.54 4.64 -4.72
CA SER A 142 -14.38 6.03 -4.31
C SER A 142 -13.46 6.14 -3.09
N GLY A 143 -12.63 7.19 -3.04
CA GLY A 143 -11.70 7.39 -1.93
C GLY A 143 -10.73 8.53 -2.13
N GLU A 144 -9.84 8.69 -1.18
CA GLU A 144 -8.78 9.69 -1.17
C GLU A 144 -7.48 9.09 -1.70
N VAL A 145 -6.81 9.78 -2.60
CA VAL A 145 -5.47 9.43 -3.08
C VAL A 145 -4.46 9.72 -1.98
N ILE A 146 -3.90 8.68 -1.36
CA ILE A 146 -2.90 8.82 -0.29
C ILE A 146 -1.47 8.72 -0.79
N VAL A 147 -1.24 8.14 -1.98
CA VAL A 147 0.05 8.10 -2.66
C VAL A 147 -0.15 8.36 -4.15
N SER A 148 0.70 9.17 -4.74
CA SER A 148 0.81 9.35 -6.20
C SER A 148 2.28 9.60 -6.57
N LYS A 149 2.98 8.55 -7.01
CA LYS A 149 4.37 8.59 -7.43
C LYS A 149 4.46 8.61 -8.95
N SER A 150 4.83 9.76 -9.52
CA SER A 150 4.92 9.99 -10.97
C SER A 150 6.28 9.69 -11.57
N SER A 151 7.26 9.23 -10.76
CA SER A 151 8.63 8.89 -11.22
C SER A 151 9.31 7.99 -10.20
N GLY A 152 10.45 7.38 -10.57
CA GLY A 152 11.29 6.56 -9.70
C GLY A 152 10.98 5.07 -9.77
N TRP A 153 11.86 4.27 -9.14
CA TRP A 153 11.75 2.81 -9.07
C TRP A 153 10.64 2.37 -8.10
N ASN A 154 10.53 3.08 -6.95
CA ASN A 154 9.50 2.91 -5.92
C ASN A 154 9.29 1.44 -5.49
N GLY A 155 10.37 0.74 -5.13
CA GLY A 155 10.30 -0.66 -4.70
C GLY A 155 9.83 -1.63 -5.80
N GLY A 156 10.03 -1.28 -7.07
CA GLY A 156 9.58 -2.07 -8.20
C GLY A 156 8.23 -1.66 -8.77
N TYR A 157 7.37 -0.94 -8.03
CA TYR A 157 6.05 -0.48 -8.53
C TYR A 157 6.16 0.53 -9.69
N GLY A 158 7.33 1.21 -9.86
CA GLY A 158 7.47 2.27 -10.84
C GLY A 158 6.57 3.46 -10.51
N ARG A 159 5.81 3.95 -11.50
CA ARG A 159 4.75 4.94 -11.25
C ARG A 159 3.54 4.23 -10.65
N TYR A 160 3.03 4.74 -9.52
CA TYR A 160 1.89 4.11 -8.87
C TYR A 160 1.04 5.09 -8.08
N ILE A 161 -0.20 4.68 -7.83
CA ILE A 161 -1.19 5.41 -7.05
C ILE A 161 -1.75 4.47 -5.98
N VAL A 162 -2.03 5.01 -4.79
CA VAL A 162 -2.79 4.31 -3.75
C VAL A 162 -3.99 5.16 -3.37
N VAL A 163 -5.17 4.52 -3.36
CA VAL A 163 -6.43 5.13 -2.94
C VAL A 163 -6.90 4.47 -1.65
N ARG A 164 -7.18 5.27 -0.63
CA ARG A 164 -7.80 4.85 0.63
C ARG A 164 -9.30 5.04 0.55
N HIS A 165 -10.07 4.00 0.86
CA HIS A 165 -11.51 4.00 0.79
C HIS A 165 -12.15 4.26 2.15
N PRO A 166 -13.40 4.77 2.21
CA PRO A 166 -14.10 5.07 3.47
C PRO A 166 -14.31 3.84 4.38
N ASN A 167 -14.31 2.63 3.81
CA ASN A 167 -14.44 1.36 4.54
C ASN A 167 -13.11 0.86 5.16
N GLY A 168 -12.03 1.65 5.06
CA GLY A 168 -10.70 1.32 5.58
C GLY A 168 -9.83 0.48 4.64
N THR A 169 -10.37 -0.01 3.52
CA THR A 169 -9.57 -0.72 2.51
C THR A 169 -8.73 0.24 1.68
N GLN A 170 -7.72 -0.28 1.00
CA GLN A 170 -6.91 0.48 0.06
C GLN A 170 -6.78 -0.28 -1.25
N THR A 171 -6.64 0.45 -2.36
CA THR A 171 -6.29 -0.12 -3.65
C THR A 171 -5.01 0.53 -4.18
N LEU A 172 -4.12 -0.29 -4.75
CA LEU A 172 -2.86 0.14 -5.34
C LEU A 172 -2.87 -0.17 -6.84
N TYR A 173 -2.36 0.78 -7.61
CA TYR A 173 -2.31 0.74 -9.07
C TYR A 173 -0.87 1.03 -9.51
N ALA A 174 -0.12 0.01 -9.94
CA ALA A 174 1.30 0.15 -10.26
C ALA A 174 1.61 -0.04 -11.76
N HIS A 175 2.89 0.17 -12.09
CA HIS A 175 3.47 0.14 -13.44
C HIS A 175 2.85 1.15 -14.41
N LEU A 176 2.30 2.25 -13.87
CA LEU A 176 1.60 3.25 -14.67
C LEU A 176 2.52 3.96 -15.67
N SER A 177 1.97 4.39 -16.81
CA SER A 177 2.61 5.29 -17.76
C SER A 177 2.45 6.75 -17.34
N SER A 178 1.34 7.07 -16.67
CA SER A 178 1.02 8.41 -16.17
C SER A 178 0.09 8.37 -14.99
N ASN A 179 0.21 9.34 -14.10
CA ASN A 179 -0.72 9.60 -13.01
C ASN A 179 -1.55 10.83 -13.37
N ALA A 180 -2.89 10.70 -13.36
CA ALA A 180 -3.81 11.79 -13.66
C ALA A 180 -4.27 12.54 -12.39
N VAL A 181 -3.99 11.99 -11.21
CA VAL A 181 -4.43 12.53 -9.91
C VAL A 181 -3.26 12.65 -8.94
N GLY A 182 -3.30 13.64 -8.07
CA GLY A 182 -2.30 13.90 -7.02
C GLY A 182 -2.74 13.43 -5.65
N VAL A 183 -1.81 13.42 -4.70
CA VAL A 183 -2.08 13.13 -3.28
C VAL A 183 -3.07 14.15 -2.72
N GLY A 184 -4.03 13.68 -1.93
CA GLY A 184 -5.12 14.49 -1.34
C GLY A 184 -6.34 14.65 -2.26
N ALA A 185 -6.25 14.25 -3.54
CA ALA A 185 -7.42 14.25 -4.42
C ALA A 185 -8.43 13.19 -3.97
N TYR A 186 -9.71 13.52 -4.02
CA TYR A 186 -10.79 12.55 -3.84
C TYR A 186 -11.28 12.09 -5.21
N VAL A 187 -11.35 10.77 -5.41
CA VAL A 187 -11.77 10.15 -6.67
C VAL A 187 -13.04 9.34 -6.49
N SER A 188 -13.86 9.29 -7.52
CA SER A 188 -15.06 8.46 -7.57
C SER A 188 -14.76 7.09 -8.15
N ALA A 189 -15.52 6.06 -7.76
CA ALA A 189 -15.43 4.74 -8.37
C ALA A 189 -15.61 4.84 -9.91
N GLY A 190 -14.70 4.23 -10.68
CA GLY A 190 -14.68 4.31 -12.14
C GLY A 190 -14.03 5.57 -12.73
N GLU A 191 -13.63 6.55 -11.93
CA GLU A 191 -12.89 7.72 -12.39
C GLU A 191 -11.51 7.35 -12.93
N VAL A 192 -11.08 7.99 -14.01
CA VAL A 192 -9.75 7.76 -14.59
C VAL A 192 -8.69 8.41 -13.71
N ILE A 193 -7.78 7.60 -13.18
CA ILE A 193 -6.70 8.04 -12.28
C ILE A 193 -5.31 7.98 -12.91
N GLY A 194 -5.16 7.29 -14.05
CA GLY A 194 -3.88 7.18 -14.73
C GLY A 194 -3.97 6.38 -16.03
N GLY A 195 -2.81 6.10 -16.61
CA GLY A 195 -2.64 5.27 -17.80
C GLY A 195 -1.84 4.00 -17.49
N MET A 196 -2.21 2.88 -18.11
CA MET A 196 -1.47 1.61 -18.02
C MET A 196 -0.06 1.77 -18.63
N GLY A 197 0.95 1.18 -18.03
CA GLY A 197 2.33 1.33 -18.50
C GLY A 197 3.19 0.09 -18.29
N ASN A 198 4.50 0.32 -18.23
CA ASN A 198 5.54 -0.69 -18.07
C ASN A 198 6.70 -0.11 -17.24
N THR A 199 6.41 0.67 -16.20
CA THR A 199 7.43 1.31 -15.36
C THR A 199 7.76 0.42 -14.15
N GLY A 200 8.94 0.63 -13.55
CA GLY A 200 9.40 -0.19 -12.44
C GLY A 200 9.80 -1.62 -12.85
N ARG A 201 9.56 -2.60 -11.97
CA ARG A 201 9.85 -4.03 -12.23
C ARG A 201 8.68 -4.66 -12.98
N SER A 202 8.65 -4.48 -14.28
CA SER A 202 7.59 -5.00 -15.14
C SER A 202 8.19 -5.65 -16.40
N THR A 203 7.64 -6.79 -16.80
CA THR A 203 8.08 -7.55 -17.99
C THR A 203 7.30 -7.18 -19.25
N GLY A 204 6.27 -6.36 -19.15
CA GLY A 204 5.43 -5.94 -20.25
C GLY A 204 4.33 -4.99 -19.78
N THR A 205 3.57 -4.41 -20.72
CA THR A 205 2.51 -3.45 -20.38
C THR A 205 1.37 -4.14 -19.65
N HIS A 206 1.21 -3.84 -18.36
CA HIS A 206 0.12 -4.32 -17.52
C HIS A 206 -0.14 -3.37 -16.36
N LEU A 207 -1.29 -3.52 -15.72
CA LEU A 207 -1.59 -2.97 -14.41
C LEU A 207 -1.34 -4.06 -13.37
N HIS A 208 -0.47 -3.80 -12.41
CA HIS A 208 -0.41 -4.55 -11.17
C HIS A 208 -1.39 -3.90 -10.19
N PHE A 209 -2.43 -4.64 -9.80
CA PHE A 209 -3.54 -4.13 -9.00
C PHE A 209 -3.67 -4.88 -7.68
N GLU A 210 -3.51 -4.17 -6.56
CA GLU A 210 -3.66 -4.74 -5.21
C GLU A 210 -4.93 -4.26 -4.53
N VAL A 211 -5.50 -5.13 -3.69
CA VAL A 211 -6.54 -4.77 -2.72
C VAL A 211 -6.04 -5.11 -1.32
N ARG A 212 -5.93 -4.09 -0.47
CA ARG A 212 -5.47 -4.22 0.92
C ARG A 212 -6.65 -4.06 1.88
N GLY A 213 -6.74 -4.94 2.87
CA GLY A 213 -7.83 -4.93 3.85
C GLY A 213 -9.12 -5.62 3.39
N ALA A 214 -9.16 -6.17 2.16
CA ALA A 214 -10.26 -7.00 1.65
C ALA A 214 -9.71 -7.99 0.61
N ARG A 215 -10.51 -9.02 0.24
CA ARG A 215 -10.14 -9.92 -0.86
C ARG A 215 -10.20 -9.17 -2.19
N ASN A 216 -9.19 -9.37 -3.05
CA ASN A 216 -9.21 -8.88 -4.43
C ASN A 216 -10.26 -9.68 -5.24
N PRO A 217 -11.26 -9.02 -5.85
CA PRO A 217 -12.37 -9.71 -6.54
C PRO A 217 -12.05 -10.08 -7.99
N PHE A 218 -10.90 -9.68 -8.54
CA PHE A 218 -10.54 -9.82 -9.95
C PHE A 218 -9.57 -10.96 -10.26
#